data_0441d29020c1a60990449a882205deff
#
_entry.id   0441d29020c1a60990449a882205deff
#
_cell.length_a   1.000
_cell.length_b   1.000
_cell.length_c   1.000
_cell.angle_alpha   90.00
_cell.angle_beta   90.00
_cell.angle_gamma   90.00
#
_symmetry.space_group_name_H-M   'P 1'
#
loop_
_entity.id
_entity.type
_entity.pdbx_description
1 polymer ?
#
loop_
_entity_poly.entity_id
_entity_poly.type
_entity_poly.pdbx_seq_one_letter_code
_entity_poly.pdbx_strand_id
1 'polypeptide(L)'
;MAVALSRPAGESKVAQLTLRDVKRDPRVRTYIEKANEQMTAIGYTEHGFRHAGIVAGVARGIPRQLGLARRESELASIAGYLHDIGNVINRCNHPETGALLSQSILGDLGMDLSEIAVIMGAIGNHEEDNGFPINAVTAAVIIADKSDVHFSRVQNPNPLTFDIHDRVNHAVHKSYLRVDPENRVISLELTVDTESASVMEYFEIFLMRMVICRRAAEVLDCKFKLVINDHDL
;
A
#
# COMPACT_ATOMS: atom_id res chain seq x y z
N MET A 1 5.68 -52.37 25.76
CA MET A 1 6.66 -51.31 25.99
C MET A 1 6.24 -50.14 25.10
N ALA A 2 5.67 -49.09 25.71
CA ALA A 2 5.29 -47.87 24.99
C ALA A 2 6.46 -46.89 25.06
N VAL A 3 6.99 -46.50 23.90
CA VAL A 3 8.04 -45.49 23.78
C VAL A 3 7.36 -44.13 23.90
N ALA A 4 7.59 -43.44 25.00
CA ALA A 4 7.16 -42.05 25.20
C ALA A 4 8.07 -41.16 24.35
N LEU A 5 7.52 -40.57 23.29
CA LEU A 5 8.15 -39.49 22.56
C LEU A 5 8.08 -38.20 23.42
N SER A 6 9.20 -37.84 24.04
CA SER A 6 9.36 -36.58 24.73
C SER A 6 9.33 -35.44 23.70
N ARG A 7 8.38 -34.50 23.88
CA ARG A 7 8.36 -33.19 23.18
C ARG A 7 9.61 -32.40 23.61
N PRO A 8 10.34 -31.78 22.71
CA PRO A 8 11.39 -30.85 23.09
C PRO A 8 10.74 -29.60 23.71
N ALA A 9 11.14 -29.31 24.95
CA ALA A 9 10.84 -28.04 25.62
C ALA A 9 11.70 -26.92 25.01
N GLY A 10 11.09 -25.79 24.71
CA GLY A 10 11.80 -24.57 24.37
C GLY A 10 11.42 -23.96 23.05
N GLU A 11 10.17 -23.53 22.88
CA GLU A 11 9.86 -22.49 21.90
C GLU A 11 10.53 -21.19 22.37
N SER A 12 11.75 -20.92 21.93
CA SER A 12 12.29 -19.58 21.96
C SER A 12 11.32 -18.72 21.17
N LYS A 13 10.74 -17.67 21.78
CA LYS A 13 9.98 -16.64 21.05
C LYS A 13 10.93 -16.09 19.98
N VAL A 14 10.84 -16.60 18.77
CA VAL A 14 11.51 -16.01 17.62
C VAL A 14 11.01 -14.57 17.56
N ALA A 15 11.94 -13.61 17.64
CA ALA A 15 11.58 -12.20 17.57
C ALA A 15 10.85 -11.94 16.25
N GLN A 16 9.60 -11.51 16.32
CA GLN A 16 8.80 -11.25 15.13
C GLN A 16 9.46 -10.15 14.29
N LEU A 17 9.68 -10.43 13.01
CA LEU A 17 10.22 -9.48 12.06
C LEU A 17 9.32 -8.23 11.97
N THR A 18 9.93 -7.06 11.95
CA THR A 18 9.24 -5.76 11.92
C THR A 18 9.56 -4.99 10.63
N LEU A 19 8.76 -3.97 10.31
CA LEU A 19 9.06 -3.04 9.22
C LEU A 19 10.46 -2.41 9.36
N ARG A 20 10.92 -2.17 10.59
CA ARG A 20 12.26 -1.63 10.84
C ARG A 20 13.36 -2.55 10.32
N ASP A 21 13.19 -3.85 10.48
CA ASP A 21 14.15 -4.85 10.02
C ASP A 21 14.14 -4.95 8.50
N VAL A 22 12.95 -4.96 7.88
CA VAL A 22 12.78 -4.93 6.42
C VAL A 22 13.42 -3.69 5.78
N LYS A 23 13.23 -2.51 6.38
CA LYS A 23 13.84 -1.25 5.90
C LYS A 23 15.38 -1.25 5.93
N ARG A 24 16.00 -2.11 6.74
CA ARG A 24 17.45 -2.23 6.86
C ARG A 24 18.07 -3.18 5.83
N ASP A 25 17.27 -4.05 5.20
CA ASP A 25 17.78 -4.97 4.19
C ASP A 25 18.25 -4.17 2.95
N PRO A 26 19.50 -4.36 2.52
CA PRO A 26 20.05 -3.60 1.39
C PRO A 26 19.34 -3.89 0.07
N ARG A 27 18.79 -5.11 -0.11
CA ARG A 27 18.02 -5.48 -1.32
C ARG A 27 16.75 -4.66 -1.41
N VAL A 28 16.00 -4.53 -0.31
CA VAL A 28 14.78 -3.71 -0.24
C VAL A 28 15.08 -2.28 -0.64
N ARG A 29 16.15 -1.69 -0.09
CA ARG A 29 16.53 -0.32 -0.41
C ARG A 29 16.91 -0.15 -1.88
N THR A 30 17.75 -1.04 -2.38
CA THR A 30 18.22 -0.98 -3.78
C THR A 30 17.03 -1.18 -4.74
N TYR A 31 16.12 -2.13 -4.46
CA TYR A 31 15.02 -2.41 -5.37
C TYR A 31 13.98 -1.30 -5.41
N ILE A 32 13.64 -0.68 -4.28
CA ILE A 32 12.76 0.51 -4.26
C ILE A 32 13.39 1.67 -5.03
N GLU A 33 14.68 1.93 -4.84
CA GLU A 33 15.39 2.98 -5.58
C GLU A 33 15.35 2.73 -7.09
N LYS A 34 15.69 1.51 -7.52
CA LYS A 34 15.70 1.13 -8.94
C LYS A 34 14.30 1.04 -9.54
N ALA A 35 13.29 0.63 -8.78
CA ALA A 35 11.90 0.67 -9.19
C ALA A 35 11.48 2.12 -9.50
N ASN A 36 11.80 3.07 -8.62
CA ASN A 36 11.48 4.48 -8.87
C ASN A 36 12.21 5.06 -10.08
N GLU A 37 13.50 4.73 -10.28
CA GLU A 37 14.24 5.15 -11.47
C GLU A 37 13.57 4.66 -12.76
N GLN A 38 13.07 3.41 -12.78
CA GLN A 38 12.34 2.87 -13.94
C GLN A 38 11.00 3.59 -14.14
N MET A 39 10.23 3.82 -13.07
CA MET A 39 8.96 4.54 -13.15
C MET A 39 9.17 5.96 -13.67
N THR A 40 10.20 6.66 -13.20
CA THR A 40 10.57 7.99 -13.72
C THR A 40 10.92 7.95 -15.21
N ALA A 41 11.69 6.95 -15.63
CA ALA A 41 12.13 6.83 -17.02
C ALA A 41 10.98 6.60 -18.02
N ILE A 42 9.88 6.00 -17.57
CA ILE A 42 8.68 5.77 -18.40
C ILE A 42 7.55 6.78 -18.14
N GLY A 43 7.84 7.87 -17.38
CA GLY A 43 6.93 9.00 -17.20
C GLY A 43 5.89 8.82 -16.08
N TYR A 44 6.05 7.85 -15.18
CA TYR A 44 5.14 7.65 -14.05
C TYR A 44 5.47 8.58 -12.88
N THR A 45 4.50 8.76 -12.01
CA THR A 45 4.64 9.47 -10.73
C THR A 45 5.62 8.74 -9.79
N GLU A 46 6.00 9.37 -8.68
CA GLU A 46 6.96 8.83 -7.72
C GLU A 46 6.44 7.53 -7.07
N HIS A 47 7.25 6.46 -7.16
CA HIS A 47 7.02 5.14 -6.55
C HIS A 47 8.23 4.71 -5.70
N GLY A 48 8.91 5.67 -5.10
CA GLY A 48 10.11 5.48 -4.29
C GLY A 48 9.84 5.44 -2.78
N PHE A 49 10.87 5.85 -2.02
CA PHE A 49 10.83 5.76 -0.55
C PHE A 49 9.75 6.63 0.11
N ARG A 50 9.38 7.76 -0.49
CA ARG A 50 8.33 8.62 0.04
C ARG A 50 6.99 7.88 -0.04
N HIS A 51 6.60 7.42 -1.24
CA HIS A 51 5.38 6.67 -1.45
C HIS A 51 5.34 5.41 -0.58
N ALA A 52 6.35 4.54 -0.68
CA ALA A 52 6.44 3.33 0.14
C ALA A 52 6.33 3.63 1.66
N GLY A 53 6.93 4.73 2.11
CA GLY A 53 6.86 5.16 3.52
C GLY A 53 5.48 5.62 3.95
N ILE A 54 4.77 6.38 3.10
CA ILE A 54 3.39 6.83 3.35
C ILE A 54 2.45 5.63 3.37
N VAL A 55 2.51 4.78 2.34
CA VAL A 55 1.66 3.58 2.25
C VAL A 55 1.88 2.66 3.46
N ALA A 56 3.11 2.41 3.87
CA ALA A 56 3.41 1.63 5.06
C ALA A 56 2.81 2.23 6.34
N GLY A 57 2.88 3.55 6.49
CA GLY A 57 2.34 4.26 7.65
C GLY A 57 0.82 4.21 7.71
N VAL A 58 0.16 4.50 6.59
CA VAL A 58 -1.31 4.48 6.46
C VAL A 58 -1.84 3.06 6.61
N ALA A 59 -1.25 2.07 5.92
CA ALA A 59 -1.63 0.66 6.02
C ALA A 59 -1.52 0.12 7.45
N ARG A 60 -0.53 0.57 8.23
CA ARG A 60 -0.43 0.27 9.67
C ARG A 60 -1.53 0.94 10.48
N GLY A 61 -1.87 2.17 10.11
CA GLY A 61 -2.82 3.01 10.84
C GLY A 61 -4.25 2.47 10.80
N ILE A 62 -4.69 1.97 9.65
CA ILE A 62 -6.06 1.49 9.43
C ILE A 62 -6.44 0.36 10.40
N PRO A 63 -5.78 -0.82 10.40
CA PRO A 63 -6.15 -1.91 11.30
C PRO A 63 -5.98 -1.52 12.77
N ARG A 64 -4.96 -0.73 13.09
CA ARG A 64 -4.72 -0.27 14.45
C ARG A 64 -5.87 0.59 14.98
N GLN A 65 -6.40 1.54 14.18
CA GLN A 65 -7.51 2.41 14.58
C GLN A 65 -8.83 1.62 14.67
N LEU A 66 -8.99 0.58 13.84
CA LEU A 66 -10.13 -0.32 13.88
C LEU A 66 -10.07 -1.36 15.00
N GLY A 67 -9.00 -1.38 15.83
CA GLY A 67 -8.86 -2.29 16.95
C GLY A 67 -8.45 -3.71 16.57
N LEU A 68 -7.94 -3.94 15.36
CA LEU A 68 -7.44 -5.25 14.92
C LEU A 68 -6.11 -5.61 15.60
N ALA A 69 -5.67 -6.86 15.45
CA ALA A 69 -4.47 -7.36 16.11
C ALA A 69 -3.23 -6.52 15.73
N ARG A 70 -2.37 -6.27 16.73
CA ARG A 70 -1.12 -5.50 16.51
C ARG A 70 -0.25 -6.11 15.41
N ARG A 71 -0.27 -7.44 15.27
CA ARG A 71 0.51 -8.12 14.25
C ARG A 71 -0.02 -7.86 12.85
N GLU A 72 -1.34 -7.82 12.65
CA GLU A 72 -1.95 -7.46 11.37
C GLU A 72 -1.54 -6.05 10.94
N SER A 73 -1.51 -5.09 11.87
CA SER A 73 -1.02 -3.73 11.61
C SER A 73 0.45 -3.71 11.15
N GLU A 74 1.29 -4.57 11.74
CA GLU A 74 2.69 -4.69 11.34
C GLU A 74 2.84 -5.36 9.97
N LEU A 75 2.09 -6.44 9.69
CA LEU A 75 2.08 -7.10 8.39
C LEU A 75 1.59 -6.16 7.28
N ALA A 76 0.53 -5.40 7.53
CA ALA A 76 0.04 -4.38 6.60
C ALA A 76 1.10 -3.30 6.32
N SER A 77 1.84 -2.89 7.35
CA SER A 77 2.94 -1.93 7.21
C SER A 77 4.09 -2.48 6.35
N ILE A 78 4.47 -3.74 6.54
CA ILE A 78 5.52 -4.41 5.75
C ILE A 78 5.04 -4.58 4.30
N ALA A 79 3.83 -5.09 4.09
CA ALA A 79 3.26 -5.26 2.76
C ALA A 79 3.14 -3.93 2.02
N GLY A 80 2.65 -2.87 2.68
CA GLY A 80 2.56 -1.54 2.12
C GLY A 80 3.92 -0.91 1.78
N TYR A 81 4.99 -1.26 2.51
CA TYR A 81 6.33 -0.80 2.17
C TYR A 81 6.92 -1.49 0.95
N LEU A 82 6.53 -2.74 0.70
CA LEU A 82 7.06 -3.60 -0.36
C LEU A 82 6.16 -3.69 -1.60
N HIS A 83 4.93 -3.12 -1.57
CA HIS A 83 3.90 -3.41 -2.58
C HIS A 83 4.36 -3.13 -4.02
N ASP A 84 5.14 -2.08 -4.21
CA ASP A 84 5.64 -1.62 -5.51
C ASP A 84 7.04 -2.12 -5.89
N ILE A 85 7.67 -2.95 -5.05
CA ILE A 85 9.05 -3.41 -5.26
C ILE A 85 9.22 -4.17 -6.60
N GLY A 86 8.15 -4.74 -7.13
CA GLY A 86 8.13 -5.45 -8.40
C GLY A 86 8.36 -4.55 -9.62
N ASN A 87 8.14 -3.24 -9.50
CA ASN A 87 8.45 -2.26 -10.53
C ASN A 87 9.95 -2.23 -10.90
N VAL A 88 10.83 -2.82 -10.08
CA VAL A 88 12.25 -3.02 -10.44
C VAL A 88 12.42 -3.94 -11.64
N ILE A 89 11.46 -4.78 -11.96
CA ILE A 89 11.48 -5.68 -13.10
C ILE A 89 10.68 -5.07 -14.27
N ASN A 90 9.41 -4.73 -14.02
CA ASN A 90 8.50 -4.16 -15.02
C ASN A 90 7.24 -3.62 -14.34
N ARG A 91 6.63 -2.57 -14.89
CA ARG A 91 5.32 -2.08 -14.43
C ARG A 91 4.22 -3.12 -14.62
N CYS A 92 4.23 -3.81 -15.76
CA CYS A 92 3.29 -4.90 -16.02
C CYS A 92 3.57 -6.08 -15.07
N ASN A 93 2.53 -6.57 -14.38
CA ASN A 93 2.61 -7.67 -13.39
C ASN A 93 3.55 -7.37 -12.20
N HIS A 94 3.74 -6.08 -11.86
CA HIS A 94 4.57 -5.71 -10.69
C HIS A 94 4.00 -6.23 -9.35
N PRO A 95 2.67 -6.43 -9.18
CA PRO A 95 2.15 -7.03 -7.95
C PRO A 95 2.64 -8.46 -7.75
N GLU A 96 2.57 -9.29 -8.78
CA GLU A 96 2.99 -10.71 -8.73
C GLU A 96 4.51 -10.82 -8.56
N THR A 97 5.26 -10.03 -9.33
CA THR A 97 6.73 -10.03 -9.20
C THR A 97 7.18 -9.45 -7.87
N GLY A 98 6.51 -8.42 -7.37
CA GLY A 98 6.74 -7.84 -6.05
C GLY A 98 6.46 -8.83 -4.92
N ALA A 99 5.39 -9.61 -5.02
CA ALA A 99 5.07 -10.68 -4.06
C ALA A 99 6.18 -11.75 -4.00
N LEU A 100 6.70 -12.17 -5.16
CA LEU A 100 7.78 -13.18 -5.23
C LEU A 100 9.11 -12.64 -4.72
N LEU A 101 9.47 -11.39 -5.05
CA LEU A 101 10.67 -10.75 -4.51
C LEU A 101 10.58 -10.61 -2.99
N SER A 102 9.42 -10.20 -2.49
CA SER A 102 9.16 -10.05 -1.05
C SER A 102 9.23 -11.40 -0.32
N GLN A 103 8.70 -12.48 -0.90
CA GLN A 103 8.80 -13.83 -0.35
C GLN A 103 10.26 -14.24 -0.14
N SER A 104 11.11 -14.04 -1.14
CA SER A 104 12.53 -14.38 -1.03
C SER A 104 13.23 -13.58 0.08
N ILE A 105 13.01 -12.27 0.11
CA ILE A 105 13.64 -11.36 1.09
C ILE A 105 13.18 -11.69 2.51
N LEU A 106 11.87 -11.82 2.72
CA LEU A 106 11.29 -12.07 4.04
C LEU A 106 11.63 -13.47 4.57
N GLY A 107 11.74 -14.46 3.67
CA GLY A 107 12.21 -15.81 4.01
C GLY A 107 13.65 -15.82 4.50
N ASP A 108 14.54 -15.12 3.81
CA ASP A 108 15.95 -14.98 4.22
C ASP A 108 16.10 -14.23 5.55
N LEU A 109 15.18 -13.28 5.84
CA LEU A 109 15.11 -12.59 7.12
C LEU A 109 14.49 -13.43 8.25
N GLY A 110 14.00 -14.64 7.95
CA GLY A 110 13.48 -15.60 8.93
C GLY A 110 12.02 -15.32 9.35
N MET A 111 11.21 -14.69 8.49
CA MET A 111 9.78 -14.52 8.75
C MET A 111 9.06 -15.87 8.66
N ASP A 112 8.00 -16.04 9.47
CA ASP A 112 7.13 -17.22 9.40
C ASP A 112 6.43 -17.31 8.03
N LEU A 113 6.35 -18.53 7.49
CA LEU A 113 5.77 -18.76 6.16
C LEU A 113 4.31 -18.36 6.04
N SER A 114 3.53 -18.46 7.12
CA SER A 114 2.13 -18.04 7.11
C SER A 114 2.00 -16.52 7.02
N GLU A 115 2.90 -15.78 7.69
CA GLU A 115 2.97 -14.33 7.60
C GLU A 115 3.46 -13.85 6.23
N ILE A 116 4.47 -14.54 5.66
CA ILE A 116 4.93 -14.29 4.29
C ILE A 116 3.77 -14.46 3.31
N ALA A 117 2.99 -15.53 3.43
CA ALA A 117 1.83 -15.76 2.55
C ALA A 117 0.79 -14.64 2.62
N VAL A 118 0.54 -14.10 3.82
CA VAL A 118 -0.36 -12.93 4.01
C VAL A 118 0.19 -11.70 3.29
N ILE A 119 1.49 -11.41 3.44
CA ILE A 119 2.15 -10.27 2.77
C ILE A 119 2.15 -10.45 1.25
N MET A 120 2.46 -11.64 0.75
CA MET A 120 2.40 -11.95 -0.69
C MET A 120 1.00 -11.70 -1.24
N GLY A 121 -0.04 -12.18 -0.54
CA GLY A 121 -1.42 -11.96 -0.92
C GLY A 121 -1.78 -10.47 -0.95
N ALA A 122 -1.29 -9.69 0.02
CA ALA A 122 -1.53 -8.25 0.05
C ALA A 122 -0.84 -7.52 -1.11
N ILE A 123 0.42 -7.87 -1.40
CA ILE A 123 1.18 -7.30 -2.52
C ILE A 123 0.56 -7.70 -3.86
N GLY A 124 0.27 -9.00 -4.05
CA GLY A 124 -0.26 -9.51 -5.31
C GLY A 124 -1.67 -9.03 -5.67
N ASN A 125 -2.43 -8.48 -4.69
CA ASN A 125 -3.81 -8.06 -4.89
C ASN A 125 -4.03 -6.54 -4.70
N HIS A 126 -2.97 -5.71 -4.72
CA HIS A 126 -3.16 -4.28 -4.43
C HIS A 126 -3.65 -3.44 -5.62
N GLU A 127 -3.43 -3.90 -6.87
CA GLU A 127 -3.83 -3.16 -8.08
C GLU A 127 -5.33 -3.27 -8.36
N GLU A 128 -5.90 -2.19 -8.93
CA GLU A 128 -7.34 -2.07 -9.20
C GLU A 128 -7.85 -2.98 -10.30
N ASP A 129 -7.02 -3.34 -11.29
CA ASP A 129 -7.44 -4.08 -12.48
C ASP A 129 -7.74 -5.54 -12.17
N ASN A 130 -6.90 -6.21 -11.38
CA ASN A 130 -6.97 -7.64 -11.10
C ASN A 130 -6.95 -7.98 -9.61
N GLY A 131 -6.84 -6.96 -8.72
CA GLY A 131 -6.71 -7.17 -7.30
C GLY A 131 -8.04 -7.39 -6.59
N PHE A 132 -7.96 -8.11 -5.45
CA PHE A 132 -9.09 -8.34 -4.56
C PHE A 132 -8.67 -8.15 -3.10
N PRO A 133 -9.45 -7.45 -2.27
CA PRO A 133 -9.20 -7.32 -0.84
C PRO A 133 -9.58 -8.62 -0.11
N ILE A 134 -8.66 -9.59 -0.07
CA ILE A 134 -8.91 -10.95 0.45
C ILE A 134 -8.92 -11.04 1.98
N ASN A 135 -8.33 -10.07 2.68
CA ASN A 135 -8.27 -10.00 4.14
C ASN A 135 -7.97 -8.55 4.61
N ALA A 136 -7.96 -8.32 5.91
CA ALA A 136 -7.73 -7.00 6.49
C ALA A 136 -6.37 -6.38 6.13
N VAL A 137 -5.32 -7.19 5.99
CA VAL A 137 -3.97 -6.71 5.59
C VAL A 137 -3.99 -6.22 4.14
N THR A 138 -4.56 -7.00 3.23
CA THR A 138 -4.72 -6.62 1.82
C THR A 138 -5.58 -5.36 1.68
N ALA A 139 -6.71 -5.31 2.39
CA ALA A 139 -7.62 -4.17 2.38
C ALA A 139 -6.92 -2.88 2.84
N ALA A 140 -6.13 -2.97 3.91
CA ALA A 140 -5.38 -1.83 4.42
C ALA A 140 -4.31 -1.34 3.43
N VAL A 141 -3.62 -2.25 2.72
CA VAL A 141 -2.63 -1.88 1.69
C VAL A 141 -3.30 -1.21 0.50
N ILE A 142 -4.40 -1.77 -0.01
CA ILE A 142 -5.17 -1.18 -1.12
C ILE A 142 -5.58 0.26 -0.80
N ILE A 143 -6.24 0.48 0.34
CA ILE A 143 -6.72 1.81 0.72
C ILE A 143 -5.54 2.77 0.93
N ALA A 144 -4.46 2.30 1.54
CA ALA A 144 -3.28 3.12 1.81
C ALA A 144 -2.60 3.57 0.52
N ASP A 145 -2.37 2.68 -0.43
CA ASP A 145 -1.76 2.98 -1.73
C ASP A 145 -2.61 3.99 -2.51
N LYS A 146 -3.91 3.69 -2.66
CA LYS A 146 -4.83 4.53 -3.44
C LYS A 146 -5.13 5.89 -2.76
N SER A 147 -4.75 6.08 -1.50
CA SER A 147 -4.87 7.35 -0.78
C SER A 147 -3.69 8.32 -1.01
N ASP A 148 -2.57 7.88 -1.58
CA ASP A 148 -1.43 8.78 -1.85
C ASP A 148 -1.58 9.46 -3.21
N VAL A 149 -2.48 10.43 -3.27
CA VAL A 149 -2.68 11.34 -4.41
C VAL A 149 -2.22 12.73 -3.97
N HIS A 150 -1.10 13.24 -4.52
CA HIS A 150 -0.52 14.48 -4.02
C HIS A 150 0.48 15.09 -5.03
N PHE A 151 0.58 16.44 -5.07
CA PHE A 151 1.50 17.13 -6.00
C PHE A 151 2.96 16.66 -5.88
N SER A 152 3.40 16.24 -4.70
CA SER A 152 4.77 15.76 -4.49
C SER A 152 5.08 14.40 -5.14
N ARG A 153 4.08 13.76 -5.75
CA ARG A 153 4.28 12.56 -6.57
C ARG A 153 4.73 12.87 -8.00
N VAL A 154 4.49 14.09 -8.47
CA VAL A 154 4.85 14.50 -9.83
C VAL A 154 6.37 14.56 -9.96
N GLN A 155 6.92 13.81 -10.90
CA GLN A 155 8.36 13.75 -11.20
C GLN A 155 8.72 14.54 -12.45
N ASN A 156 7.74 14.83 -13.31
CA ASN A 156 7.94 15.64 -14.50
C ASN A 156 8.29 17.09 -14.11
N PRO A 157 9.45 17.63 -14.51
CA PRO A 157 9.84 18.98 -14.12
C PRO A 157 9.18 20.08 -14.96
N ASN A 158 8.49 19.72 -16.07
CA ASN A 158 7.92 20.67 -17.02
C ASN A 158 6.40 20.63 -17.03
N PRO A 159 5.70 21.60 -16.40
CA PRO A 159 4.23 21.62 -16.37
C PRO A 159 3.55 21.67 -17.74
N LEU A 160 4.25 22.16 -18.78
CA LEU A 160 3.70 22.22 -20.13
C LEU A 160 3.57 20.85 -20.79
N THR A 161 4.23 19.83 -20.25
CA THR A 161 4.21 18.45 -20.75
C THR A 161 3.51 17.48 -19.78
N PHE A 162 2.78 18.00 -18.80
CA PHE A 162 2.01 17.18 -17.88
C PHE A 162 0.95 16.38 -18.64
N ASP A 163 0.94 15.08 -18.44
CA ASP A 163 -0.19 14.25 -18.82
C ASP A 163 -1.35 14.41 -17.81
N ILE A 164 -2.43 13.67 -17.97
CA ILE A 164 -3.57 13.74 -17.05
C ILE A 164 -3.21 13.30 -15.63
N HIS A 165 -2.31 12.31 -15.47
CA HIS A 165 -1.87 11.83 -14.17
C HIS A 165 -1.02 12.88 -13.45
N ASP A 166 -0.12 13.54 -14.16
CA ASP A 166 0.67 14.65 -13.63
C ASP A 166 -0.24 15.81 -13.20
N ARG A 167 -1.17 16.24 -14.09
CA ARG A 167 -2.08 17.37 -13.79
C ARG A 167 -2.94 17.10 -12.56
N VAL A 168 -3.57 15.93 -12.49
CA VAL A 168 -4.46 15.59 -11.37
C VAL A 168 -3.66 15.46 -10.07
N ASN A 169 -2.50 14.78 -10.07
CA ASN A 169 -1.68 14.73 -8.88
C ASN A 169 -1.18 16.13 -8.47
N HIS A 170 -0.76 16.95 -9.43
CA HIS A 170 -0.29 18.32 -9.17
C HIS A 170 -1.37 19.21 -8.55
N ALA A 171 -2.62 19.03 -8.97
CA ALA A 171 -3.76 19.79 -8.43
C ALA A 171 -4.15 19.38 -7.00
N VAL A 172 -3.70 18.22 -6.50
CA VAL A 172 -4.03 17.78 -5.14
C VAL A 172 -2.99 18.30 -4.15
N HIS A 173 -3.39 19.29 -3.34
CA HIS A 173 -2.55 19.90 -2.31
C HIS A 173 -2.61 19.20 -0.96
N LYS A 174 -3.69 18.46 -0.69
CA LYS A 174 -3.86 17.69 0.54
C LYS A 174 -4.57 16.38 0.20
N SER A 175 -4.00 15.28 0.68
CA SER A 175 -4.62 13.97 0.70
C SER A 175 -4.51 13.41 2.10
N TYR A 176 -5.64 13.12 2.72
CA TYR A 176 -5.70 12.64 4.09
C TYR A 176 -6.71 11.50 4.21
N LEU A 177 -6.28 10.40 4.83
CA LEU A 177 -7.15 9.27 5.14
C LEU A 177 -7.59 9.34 6.60
N ARG A 178 -8.88 9.50 6.83
CA ARG A 178 -9.51 9.46 8.14
C ARG A 178 -10.15 8.10 8.38
N VAL A 179 -9.89 7.52 9.53
CA VAL A 179 -10.59 6.32 10.02
C VAL A 179 -11.46 6.72 11.21
N ASP A 180 -12.74 6.47 11.11
CA ASP A 180 -13.71 6.63 12.19
C ASP A 180 -14.16 5.23 12.66
N PRO A 181 -13.57 4.71 13.74
CA PRO A 181 -13.88 3.37 14.21
C PRO A 181 -15.29 3.25 14.83
N GLU A 182 -15.83 4.35 15.37
CA GLU A 182 -17.15 4.36 16.03
C GLU A 182 -18.27 4.23 14.97
N ASN A 183 -18.16 5.00 13.88
CA ASN A 183 -19.13 5.00 12.80
C ASN A 183 -18.81 3.98 11.69
N ARG A 184 -17.69 3.27 11.80
CA ARG A 184 -17.18 2.31 10.80
C ARG A 184 -17.07 2.96 9.42
N VAL A 185 -16.41 4.12 9.35
CA VAL A 185 -16.20 4.89 8.13
C VAL A 185 -14.71 5.12 7.91
N ILE A 186 -14.26 4.93 6.66
CA ILE A 186 -12.94 5.31 6.18
C ILE A 186 -13.16 6.37 5.10
N SER A 187 -12.67 7.59 5.31
CA SER A 187 -12.83 8.71 4.40
C SER A 187 -11.51 9.11 3.78
N LEU A 188 -11.44 9.20 2.46
CA LEU A 188 -10.36 9.86 1.75
C LEU A 188 -10.75 11.32 1.52
N GLU A 189 -10.04 12.24 2.15
CA GLU A 189 -10.28 13.68 2.10
C GLU A 189 -9.21 14.35 1.22
N LEU A 190 -9.64 14.96 0.12
CA LEU A 190 -8.78 15.62 -0.85
C LEU A 190 -9.05 17.12 -0.90
N THR A 191 -8.00 17.93 -0.97
CA THR A 191 -8.09 19.32 -1.37
C THR A 191 -7.50 19.47 -2.76
N VAL A 192 -8.35 19.77 -3.73
CA VAL A 192 -8.03 19.82 -5.16
C VAL A 192 -8.15 21.27 -5.66
N ASP A 193 -7.12 21.76 -6.32
CA ASP A 193 -7.18 23.01 -7.09
C ASP A 193 -7.93 22.74 -8.39
N THR A 194 -9.19 23.17 -8.44
CA THR A 194 -10.08 22.94 -9.59
C THR A 194 -9.79 23.84 -10.79
N GLU A 195 -8.91 24.83 -10.66
CA GLU A 195 -8.40 25.62 -11.80
C GLU A 195 -7.31 24.84 -12.55
N SER A 196 -6.53 24.02 -11.84
CA SER A 196 -5.45 23.21 -12.41
C SER A 196 -5.92 21.86 -12.97
N ALA A 197 -6.89 21.20 -12.33
CA ALA A 197 -7.53 19.98 -12.82
C ALA A 197 -8.96 19.88 -12.31
N SER A 198 -9.88 19.50 -13.18
CA SER A 198 -11.29 19.34 -12.80
C SER A 198 -11.51 18.06 -11.98
N VAL A 199 -12.57 18.04 -11.17
CA VAL A 199 -13.00 16.81 -10.46
C VAL A 199 -13.33 15.68 -11.45
N MET A 200 -13.76 16.00 -12.66
CA MET A 200 -14.01 14.99 -13.71
C MET A 200 -12.72 14.32 -14.16
N GLU A 201 -11.62 15.05 -14.35
CA GLU A 201 -10.30 14.46 -14.66
C GLU A 201 -9.81 13.54 -13.54
N TYR A 202 -10.09 13.90 -12.26
CA TYR A 202 -9.82 13.01 -11.14
C TYR A 202 -10.57 11.67 -11.29
N PHE A 203 -11.87 11.70 -11.59
CA PHE A 203 -12.65 10.47 -11.77
C PHE A 203 -12.24 9.69 -13.02
N GLU A 204 -11.85 10.34 -14.08
CA GLU A 204 -11.39 9.69 -15.31
C GLU A 204 -10.24 8.70 -15.05
N ILE A 205 -9.30 9.08 -14.19
CA ILE A 205 -8.13 8.24 -13.92
C ILE A 205 -8.23 7.43 -12.61
N PHE A 206 -9.06 7.87 -11.65
CA PHE A 206 -9.08 7.27 -10.31
C PHE A 206 -10.38 6.58 -9.92
N LEU A 207 -11.39 6.54 -10.81
CA LEU A 207 -12.67 5.90 -10.49
C LEU A 207 -12.49 4.42 -10.06
N MET A 208 -11.68 3.64 -10.79
CA MET A 208 -11.46 2.23 -10.46
C MET A 208 -10.71 2.07 -9.14
N ARG A 209 -9.82 3.00 -8.81
CA ARG A 209 -9.17 3.05 -7.50
C ARG A 209 -10.16 3.29 -6.37
N MET A 210 -11.15 4.16 -6.56
CA MET A 210 -12.20 4.37 -5.56
C MET A 210 -13.11 3.15 -5.43
N VAL A 211 -13.39 2.44 -6.53
CA VAL A 211 -14.17 1.20 -6.50
C VAL A 211 -13.46 0.10 -5.68
N ILE A 212 -12.16 -0.10 -5.89
CA ILE A 212 -11.43 -1.12 -5.10
C ILE A 212 -11.27 -0.68 -3.64
N CYS A 213 -11.09 0.62 -3.35
CA CYS A 213 -11.09 1.14 -1.97
C CYS A 213 -12.40 0.86 -1.24
N ARG A 214 -13.55 1.03 -1.92
CA ARG A 214 -14.86 0.71 -1.34
C ARG A 214 -14.96 -0.78 -1.00
N ARG A 215 -14.56 -1.68 -1.90
CA ARG A 215 -14.52 -3.12 -1.64
C ARG A 215 -13.57 -3.47 -0.49
N ALA A 216 -12.45 -2.80 -0.41
CA ALA A 216 -11.49 -2.98 0.67
C ALA A 216 -12.04 -2.53 2.03
N ALA A 217 -12.76 -1.41 2.07
CA ALA A 217 -13.43 -0.96 3.28
C ALA A 217 -14.52 -1.94 3.75
N GLU A 218 -15.25 -2.56 2.83
CA GLU A 218 -16.25 -3.61 3.15
C GLU A 218 -15.60 -4.81 3.85
N VAL A 219 -14.41 -5.24 3.44
CA VAL A 219 -13.63 -6.32 4.10
C VAL A 219 -13.23 -5.94 5.53
N LEU A 220 -13.06 -4.64 5.79
CA LEU A 220 -12.78 -4.10 7.12
C LEU A 220 -14.07 -3.81 7.92
N ASP A 221 -15.23 -4.22 7.42
CA ASP A 221 -16.54 -3.89 7.97
C ASP A 221 -16.73 -2.37 8.15
N CYS A 222 -16.31 -1.61 7.14
CA CYS A 222 -16.40 -0.15 7.08
C CYS A 222 -17.07 0.31 5.78
N LYS A 223 -17.57 1.56 5.81
CA LYS A 223 -17.99 2.26 4.60
C LYS A 223 -16.82 3.14 4.12
N PHE A 224 -16.59 3.16 2.82
CA PHE A 224 -15.65 4.10 2.21
C PHE A 224 -16.37 5.37 1.77
N LYS A 225 -15.76 6.53 2.02
CA LYS A 225 -16.20 7.83 1.56
C LYS A 225 -15.08 8.56 0.85
N LEU A 226 -15.42 9.28 -0.21
CA LEU A 226 -14.55 10.24 -0.87
C LEU A 226 -15.07 11.64 -0.59
N VAL A 227 -14.22 12.51 -0.08
CA VAL A 227 -14.53 13.92 0.17
C VAL A 227 -13.56 14.77 -0.64
N ILE A 228 -14.07 15.61 -1.53
CA ILE A 228 -13.27 16.54 -2.34
C ILE A 228 -13.72 17.96 -2.02
N ASN A 229 -12.79 18.81 -1.58
CA ASN A 229 -13.05 20.20 -1.22
C ASN A 229 -14.27 20.35 -0.29
N ASP A 230 -14.29 19.52 0.78
CA ASP A 230 -15.35 19.46 1.80
C ASP A 230 -16.71 18.95 1.30
N HIS A 231 -16.83 18.49 0.06
CA HIS A 231 -18.02 17.85 -0.49
C HIS A 231 -17.92 16.31 -0.42
N ASP A 232 -18.90 15.68 0.22
CA ASP A 232 -19.08 14.21 0.29
C ASP A 232 -19.65 13.70 -1.05
N LEU A 233 -18.98 12.71 -1.68
CA LEU A 233 -19.27 12.24 -3.03
C LEU A 233 -19.66 10.75 -3.05
#